data_3b0d7dfe2bbd886315b4f71f525bdcef
#
_entry.id   3b0d7dfe2bbd886315b4f71f525bdcef
#
_cell.length_a   1.000
_cell.length_b   1.000
_cell.length_c   1.000
_cell.angle_alpha   90.00
_cell.angle_beta   90.00
_cell.angle_gamma   90.00
#
_symmetry.space_group_name_H-M   'P 1'
#
loop_
_entity.id
_entity.type
_entity.pdbx_description
1 polymer ?
#
loop_
_entity_poly.entity_id
_entity_poly.type
_entity_poly.pdbx_seq_one_letter_code
_entity_poly.pdbx_strand_id
1 'polypeptide(L)'
;MIALIDYDAGNIKSVEKAFQSLGKEVVLTRDPEVLKRADHVVLPGVGSFGDAMENLNRYHLVPVIHEIVEKGTPFLGICLGLQILFERSEESPGVAGLGLLKGEILRIPDKEGLKIPHMGWNSIHLQNEGRLFKGIPQESYVYFVHSYYLKAEEDIVKARTWYRDRKSTRLNSSH
;
A
#
# COMPACT_ATOMS: atom_id res chain seq x y z
N MET A 1 -8.45 -1.37 -18.43
CA MET A 1 -7.73 -2.55 -17.91
C MET A 1 -6.97 -2.16 -16.67
N ILE A 2 -7.05 -2.96 -15.59
CA ILE A 2 -6.24 -2.83 -14.37
C ILE A 2 -5.10 -3.83 -14.44
N ALA A 3 -3.86 -3.40 -14.26
CA ALA A 3 -2.72 -4.28 -14.16
C ALA A 3 -2.32 -4.51 -12.69
N LEU A 4 -2.24 -5.77 -12.27
CA LEU A 4 -1.65 -6.17 -11.00
C LEU A 4 -0.18 -6.53 -11.23
N ILE A 5 0.71 -5.92 -10.46
CA ILE A 5 2.14 -6.21 -10.56
C ILE A 5 2.42 -7.58 -9.94
N ASP A 6 2.93 -8.51 -10.76
CA ASP A 6 3.37 -9.82 -10.33
C ASP A 6 4.88 -9.80 -10.02
N TYR A 7 5.21 -9.73 -8.75
CA TYR A 7 6.59 -9.80 -8.26
C TYR A 7 6.77 -10.93 -7.23
N ASP A 8 6.00 -12.00 -7.39
CA ASP A 8 5.94 -13.16 -6.49
C ASP A 8 5.42 -12.81 -5.08
N ALA A 9 4.65 -11.73 -4.95
CA ALA A 9 3.94 -11.45 -3.71
C ALA A 9 2.85 -12.49 -3.45
N GLY A 10 2.71 -12.89 -2.21
CA GLY A 10 1.62 -13.79 -1.82
C GLY A 10 0.25 -13.13 -1.94
N ASN A 11 -0.79 -13.95 -1.97
CA ASN A 11 -2.22 -13.53 -1.93
C ASN A 11 -2.71 -12.63 -3.09
N ILE A 12 -1.96 -12.55 -4.19
CA ILE A 12 -2.31 -11.75 -5.38
C ILE A 12 -3.68 -12.16 -5.95
N LYS A 13 -3.99 -13.46 -5.96
CA LYS A 13 -5.27 -13.96 -6.49
C LYS A 13 -6.50 -13.44 -5.76
N SER A 14 -6.39 -13.13 -4.47
CA SER A 14 -7.50 -12.53 -3.72
C SER A 14 -7.79 -11.11 -4.21
N VAL A 15 -6.76 -10.33 -4.51
CA VAL A 15 -6.88 -8.99 -5.07
C VAL A 15 -7.45 -9.04 -6.48
N GLU A 16 -6.94 -9.94 -7.32
CA GLU A 16 -7.46 -10.17 -8.67
C GLU A 16 -8.96 -10.47 -8.66
N LYS A 17 -9.39 -11.45 -7.84
CA LYS A 17 -10.80 -11.82 -7.70
C LYS A 17 -11.66 -10.66 -7.19
N ALA A 18 -11.14 -9.85 -6.26
CA ALA A 18 -11.87 -8.69 -5.76
C ALA A 18 -12.16 -7.67 -6.87
N PHE A 19 -11.20 -7.35 -7.73
CA PHE A 19 -11.45 -6.46 -8.86
C PHE A 19 -12.38 -7.12 -9.91
N GLN A 20 -12.22 -8.41 -10.17
CA GLN A 20 -13.11 -9.16 -11.09
C GLN A 20 -14.55 -9.15 -10.59
N SER A 21 -14.78 -9.31 -9.28
CA SER A 21 -16.13 -9.26 -8.70
C SER A 21 -16.80 -7.89 -8.84
N LEU A 22 -16.01 -6.84 -9.02
CA LEU A 22 -16.48 -5.49 -9.35
C LEU A 22 -16.67 -5.27 -10.87
N GLY A 23 -16.60 -6.33 -11.67
CA GLY A 23 -16.75 -6.26 -13.12
C GLY A 23 -15.58 -5.58 -13.84
N LYS A 24 -14.39 -5.55 -13.23
CA LYS A 24 -13.21 -4.93 -13.84
C LYS A 24 -12.37 -5.94 -14.60
N GLU A 25 -11.86 -5.52 -15.76
CA GLU A 25 -10.83 -6.27 -16.49
C GLU A 25 -9.48 -6.13 -15.76
N VAL A 26 -8.93 -7.27 -15.37
CA VAL A 26 -7.68 -7.33 -14.57
C VAL A 26 -6.69 -8.26 -15.23
N VAL A 27 -5.45 -7.86 -15.31
CA VAL A 27 -4.33 -8.69 -15.77
C VAL A 27 -3.23 -8.74 -14.70
N LEU A 28 -2.81 -9.94 -14.36
CA LEU A 28 -1.65 -10.19 -13.52
C LEU A 28 -0.42 -10.29 -14.42
N THR A 29 0.55 -9.40 -14.26
CA THR A 29 1.69 -9.32 -15.17
C THR A 29 2.92 -8.69 -14.52
N ARG A 30 4.08 -9.06 -15.04
CA ARG A 30 5.37 -8.38 -14.80
C ARG A 30 5.97 -7.83 -16.10
N ASP A 31 5.23 -7.93 -17.21
CA ASP A 31 5.64 -7.37 -18.50
C ASP A 31 5.58 -5.83 -18.45
N PRO A 32 6.72 -5.12 -18.60
CA PRO A 32 6.77 -3.67 -18.56
C PRO A 32 5.85 -3.00 -19.58
N GLU A 33 5.72 -3.56 -20.77
CA GLU A 33 4.89 -2.99 -21.83
C GLU A 33 3.39 -3.07 -21.52
N VAL A 34 2.97 -4.14 -20.87
CA VAL A 34 1.58 -4.30 -20.40
C VAL A 34 1.32 -3.34 -19.24
N LEU A 35 2.24 -3.26 -18.28
CA LEU A 35 2.15 -2.35 -17.13
C LEU A 35 2.05 -0.88 -17.56
N LYS A 36 2.88 -0.44 -18.50
CA LYS A 36 2.91 0.95 -19.01
C LYS A 36 1.67 1.34 -19.81
N ARG A 37 0.95 0.38 -20.37
CA ARG A 37 -0.29 0.60 -21.14
C ARG A 37 -1.57 0.48 -20.32
N ALA A 38 -1.47 0.05 -19.07
CA ALA A 38 -2.62 -0.09 -18.18
C ALA A 38 -3.24 1.27 -17.84
N ASP A 39 -4.57 1.30 -17.69
CA ASP A 39 -5.29 2.49 -17.22
C ASP A 39 -5.09 2.74 -15.72
N HIS A 40 -4.86 1.67 -14.96
CA HIS A 40 -4.62 1.68 -13.52
C HIS A 40 -3.64 0.57 -13.18
N VAL A 41 -2.75 0.82 -12.23
CA VAL A 41 -1.77 -0.16 -11.76
C VAL A 41 -1.94 -0.38 -10.27
N VAL A 42 -1.89 -1.65 -9.86
CA VAL A 42 -2.03 -2.05 -8.45
C VAL A 42 -0.79 -2.84 -8.03
N LEU A 43 -0.21 -2.42 -6.93
CA LEU A 43 0.90 -3.08 -6.26
C LEU A 43 0.40 -3.75 -4.98
N PRO A 44 -0.01 -5.01 -5.02
CA PRO A 44 -0.37 -5.76 -3.83
C PRO A 44 0.90 -6.15 -3.07
N GLY A 45 0.78 -6.54 -1.80
CA GLY A 45 1.92 -7.05 -1.08
C GLY A 45 1.57 -7.68 0.25
N VAL A 46 2.22 -8.80 0.54
CA VAL A 46 2.26 -9.46 1.85
C VAL A 46 3.69 -9.92 2.12
N GLY A 47 4.04 -10.14 3.39
CA GLY A 47 5.38 -10.53 3.78
C GLY A 47 6.19 -9.35 4.30
N SER A 48 7.51 -9.37 4.10
CA SER A 48 8.42 -8.35 4.60
C SER A 48 8.76 -7.27 3.58
N PHE A 49 9.06 -6.08 4.07
CA PHE A 49 9.48 -4.93 3.25
C PHE A 49 10.73 -5.26 2.41
N GLY A 50 11.72 -5.93 3.02
CA GLY A 50 12.96 -6.29 2.34
C GLY A 50 12.75 -7.29 1.22
N ASP A 51 12.00 -8.36 1.47
CA ASP A 51 11.73 -9.40 0.44
C ASP A 51 10.96 -8.82 -0.74
N ALA A 52 9.99 -7.94 -0.47
CA ALA A 52 9.24 -7.26 -1.53
C ALA A 52 10.15 -6.42 -2.42
N MET A 53 11.03 -5.61 -1.82
CA MET A 53 11.97 -4.79 -2.59
C MET A 53 13.01 -5.63 -3.33
N GLU A 54 13.49 -6.73 -2.74
CA GLU A 54 14.38 -7.69 -3.41
C GLU A 54 13.73 -8.27 -4.67
N ASN A 55 12.48 -8.71 -4.57
CA ASN A 55 11.75 -9.26 -5.71
C ASN A 55 11.49 -8.22 -6.80
N LEU A 56 11.08 -7.00 -6.44
CA LEU A 56 10.91 -5.91 -7.40
C LEU A 56 12.22 -5.58 -8.15
N ASN A 57 13.35 -5.59 -7.45
CA ASN A 57 14.66 -5.38 -8.06
C ASN A 57 15.07 -6.58 -8.95
N ARG A 58 14.83 -7.81 -8.50
CA ARG A 58 15.11 -9.04 -9.27
C ARG A 58 14.42 -9.04 -10.62
N TYR A 59 13.18 -8.57 -10.68
CA TYR A 59 12.40 -8.48 -11.92
C TYR A 59 12.54 -7.15 -12.65
N HIS A 60 13.46 -6.28 -12.22
CA HIS A 60 13.70 -4.96 -12.83
C HIS A 60 12.44 -4.08 -12.90
N LEU A 61 11.53 -4.23 -11.92
CA LEU A 61 10.26 -3.52 -11.90
C LEU A 61 10.33 -2.13 -11.28
N VAL A 62 11.36 -1.83 -10.48
CA VAL A 62 11.51 -0.53 -9.82
C VAL A 62 11.52 0.63 -10.84
N PRO A 63 12.35 0.64 -11.89
CA PRO A 63 12.31 1.70 -12.89
C PRO A 63 10.97 1.80 -13.62
N VAL A 64 10.34 0.66 -13.91
CA VAL A 64 9.03 0.59 -14.57
C VAL A 64 7.94 1.25 -13.73
N ILE A 65 7.95 1.01 -12.42
CA ILE A 65 7.00 1.62 -11.47
C ILE A 65 7.19 3.15 -11.43
N HIS A 66 8.43 3.62 -11.37
CA HIS A 66 8.72 5.05 -11.42
C HIS A 66 8.19 5.70 -12.70
N GLU A 67 8.45 5.11 -13.86
CA GLU A 67 7.96 5.60 -15.14
C GLU A 67 6.42 5.68 -15.21
N ILE A 68 5.73 4.65 -14.69
CA ILE A 68 4.27 4.60 -14.62
C ILE A 68 3.70 5.73 -13.76
N VAL A 69 4.31 5.97 -12.59
CA VAL A 69 3.87 7.02 -11.66
C VAL A 69 4.17 8.40 -12.22
N GLU A 70 5.36 8.62 -12.79
CA GLU A 70 5.76 9.89 -13.44
C GLU A 70 4.84 10.24 -14.62
N LYS A 71 4.37 9.25 -15.36
CA LYS A 71 3.37 9.42 -16.42
C LYS A 71 1.99 9.84 -15.89
N GLY A 72 1.76 9.73 -14.59
CA GLY A 72 0.48 10.07 -13.96
C GLY A 72 -0.57 8.96 -14.02
N THR A 73 -0.19 7.72 -14.32
CA THR A 73 -1.11 6.57 -14.26
C THR A 73 -1.55 6.35 -12.82
N PRO A 74 -2.87 6.25 -12.54
CA PRO A 74 -3.37 5.95 -11.20
C PRO A 74 -2.75 4.67 -10.64
N PHE A 75 -2.12 4.80 -9.46
CA PHE A 75 -1.35 3.73 -8.83
C PHE A 75 -1.84 3.46 -7.41
N LEU A 76 -2.14 2.20 -7.09
CA LEU A 76 -2.65 1.78 -5.78
C LEU A 76 -1.72 0.77 -5.12
N GLY A 77 -1.15 1.12 -3.98
CA GLY A 77 -0.48 0.17 -3.09
C GLY A 77 -1.46 -0.42 -2.08
N ILE A 78 -1.45 -1.75 -1.92
CA ILE A 78 -2.30 -2.46 -0.94
C ILE A 78 -1.44 -3.13 0.11
N CYS A 79 -1.70 -2.84 1.39
CA CYS A 79 -1.00 -3.39 2.55
C CYS A 79 0.53 -3.13 2.45
N LEU A 80 1.36 -4.17 2.36
CA LEU A 80 2.80 -4.03 2.15
C LEU A 80 3.11 -3.24 0.86
N GLY A 81 2.30 -3.38 -0.18
CA GLY A 81 2.43 -2.60 -1.41
C GLY A 81 2.32 -1.09 -1.18
N LEU A 82 1.52 -0.64 -0.22
CA LEU A 82 1.50 0.76 0.22
C LEU A 82 2.78 1.12 0.98
N GLN A 83 3.27 0.26 1.86
CA GLN A 83 4.45 0.55 2.68
C GLN A 83 5.69 0.75 1.82
N ILE A 84 5.91 -0.09 0.81
CA ILE A 84 7.08 0.01 -0.07
C ILE A 84 7.09 1.21 -1.02
N LEU A 85 5.99 1.99 -1.11
CA LEU A 85 5.99 3.28 -1.81
C LEU A 85 6.86 4.33 -1.12
N PHE A 86 7.14 4.15 0.18
CA PHE A 86 7.91 5.07 1.01
C PHE A 86 9.41 4.80 0.95
N GLU A 87 10.18 5.59 1.68
CA GLU A 87 11.65 5.61 1.55
C GLU A 87 12.32 4.45 2.26
N ARG A 88 11.81 4.04 3.45
CA ARG A 88 12.44 3.02 4.30
C ARG A 88 11.46 2.43 5.33
N SER A 89 11.87 1.33 5.94
CA SER A 89 11.12 0.68 7.01
C SER A 89 12.04 0.16 8.11
N GLU A 90 11.60 0.30 9.37
CA GLU A 90 12.27 -0.34 10.51
C GLU A 90 12.26 -1.88 10.43
N GLU A 91 11.31 -2.46 9.67
CA GLU A 91 11.26 -3.90 9.45
C GLU A 91 12.51 -4.43 8.74
N SER A 92 13.07 -3.64 7.84
CA SER A 92 14.20 -4.03 7.00
C SER A 92 15.26 -2.91 6.95
N PRO A 93 16.04 -2.75 8.03
CA PRO A 93 17.06 -1.71 8.09
C PRO A 93 18.04 -1.77 6.92
N GLY A 94 18.34 -0.62 6.32
CA GLY A 94 19.26 -0.52 5.19
C GLY A 94 18.65 -0.83 3.82
N VAL A 95 17.40 -1.29 3.75
CA VAL A 95 16.69 -1.50 2.49
C VAL A 95 15.92 -0.25 2.10
N ALA A 96 16.22 0.30 0.92
CA ALA A 96 15.45 1.40 0.37
C ALA A 96 14.13 0.91 -0.24
N GLY A 97 13.03 1.65 0.05
CA GLY A 97 11.76 1.48 -0.64
C GLY A 97 11.77 2.12 -2.03
N LEU A 98 10.60 2.22 -2.64
CA LEU A 98 10.45 2.87 -3.95
C LEU A 98 10.70 4.38 -3.89
N GLY A 99 10.55 5.02 -2.72
CA GLY A 99 10.79 6.45 -2.56
C GLY A 99 9.85 7.35 -3.36
N LEU A 100 8.69 6.83 -3.77
CA LEU A 100 7.66 7.59 -4.49
C LEU A 100 6.95 8.59 -3.58
N LEU A 101 6.88 8.27 -2.29
CA LEU A 101 6.31 9.10 -1.24
C LEU A 101 7.34 9.30 -0.12
N LYS A 102 7.37 10.51 0.43
CA LYS A 102 8.25 10.82 1.57
C LYS A 102 7.67 10.32 2.87
N GLY A 103 8.53 9.73 3.67
CA GLY A 103 8.20 9.19 4.98
C GLY A 103 8.82 7.82 5.22
N GLU A 104 8.54 7.30 6.39
CA GLU A 104 9.10 6.03 6.85
C GLU A 104 8.04 5.15 7.50
N ILE A 105 8.31 3.86 7.48
CA ILE A 105 7.45 2.85 8.09
C ILE A 105 8.08 2.44 9.42
N LEU A 106 7.37 2.70 10.51
CA LEU A 106 7.81 2.43 11.87
C LEU A 106 7.03 1.28 12.49
N ARG A 107 7.68 0.55 13.39
CA ARG A 107 6.99 -0.47 14.19
C ARG A 107 6.03 0.19 15.17
N ILE A 108 4.86 -0.39 15.37
CA ILE A 108 3.94 0.05 16.42
C ILE A 108 4.66 -0.16 17.77
N PRO A 109 4.79 0.89 18.60
CA PRO A 109 5.52 0.80 19.86
C PRO A 109 4.88 -0.22 20.82
N ASP A 110 5.71 -1.03 21.48
CA ASP A 110 5.25 -1.91 22.54
C ASP A 110 4.73 -1.06 23.72
N LYS A 111 3.51 -1.31 24.13
CA LYS A 111 2.85 -0.68 25.28
C LYS A 111 2.04 -1.71 26.02
N GLU A 112 2.05 -1.63 27.35
CA GLU A 112 1.27 -2.52 28.19
C GLU A 112 -0.22 -2.53 27.76
N GLY A 113 -0.76 -3.73 27.57
CA GLY A 113 -2.13 -3.93 27.11
C GLY A 113 -2.38 -3.69 25.61
N LEU A 114 -1.35 -3.33 24.82
CA LEU A 114 -1.46 -3.19 23.38
C LEU A 114 -0.97 -4.47 22.68
N LYS A 115 -1.87 -5.15 21.96
CA LYS A 115 -1.48 -6.32 21.17
C LYS A 115 -0.89 -5.89 19.82
N ILE A 116 0.26 -6.43 19.44
CA ILE A 116 0.88 -6.27 18.12
C ILE A 116 0.97 -7.65 17.48
N PRO A 117 0.48 -7.82 16.24
CA PRO A 117 -0.05 -6.82 15.31
C PRO A 117 -1.41 -6.22 15.74
N HIS A 118 -1.73 -5.01 15.24
CA HIS A 118 -3.09 -4.50 15.17
C HIS A 118 -3.86 -5.40 14.20
N MET A 119 -4.79 -6.19 14.74
CA MET A 119 -5.54 -7.17 13.95
C MET A 119 -7.02 -7.07 14.32
N GLY A 120 -7.86 -6.90 13.29
CA GLY A 120 -9.31 -6.83 13.46
C GLY A 120 -9.96 -5.66 12.71
N TRP A 121 -11.28 -5.57 12.87
CA TRP A 121 -12.08 -4.48 12.33
C TRP A 121 -11.90 -3.22 13.15
N ASN A 122 -11.65 -2.10 12.48
CA ASN A 122 -11.56 -0.78 13.10
C ASN A 122 -12.06 0.28 12.14
N SER A 123 -12.54 1.41 12.68
CA SER A 123 -13.03 2.51 11.86
C SER A 123 -11.90 3.38 11.34
N ILE A 124 -12.13 3.99 10.20
CA ILE A 124 -11.25 4.98 9.59
C ILE A 124 -11.84 6.39 9.70
N HIS A 125 -11.00 7.34 10.08
CA HIS A 125 -11.32 8.75 10.11
C HIS A 125 -10.76 9.42 8.87
N LEU A 126 -11.62 9.82 7.95
CA LEU A 126 -11.22 10.50 6.72
C LEU A 126 -10.80 11.94 7.05
N GLN A 127 -9.61 12.33 6.60
CA GLN A 127 -9.03 13.66 6.91
C GLN A 127 -9.44 14.71 5.88
N ASN A 128 -9.61 14.30 4.64
CA ASN A 128 -10.09 15.14 3.55
C ASN A 128 -10.62 14.27 2.40
N GLU A 129 -11.30 14.92 1.45
CA GLU A 129 -11.85 14.25 0.28
C GLU A 129 -10.73 13.83 -0.68
N GLY A 130 -10.15 12.64 -0.44
CA GLY A 130 -9.28 11.99 -1.40
C GLY A 130 -10.07 11.22 -2.45
N ARG A 131 -9.51 11.05 -3.65
CA ARG A 131 -10.17 10.29 -4.74
C ARG A 131 -10.53 8.86 -4.31
N LEU A 132 -9.65 8.21 -3.54
CA LEU A 132 -9.82 6.82 -3.08
C LEU A 132 -11.04 6.68 -2.15
N PHE A 133 -11.32 7.66 -1.33
CA PHE A 133 -12.39 7.60 -0.32
C PHE A 133 -13.67 8.32 -0.73
N LYS A 134 -13.78 8.75 -1.98
CA LYS A 134 -14.98 9.43 -2.48
C LYS A 134 -16.20 8.51 -2.34
N GLY A 135 -17.22 9.00 -1.61
CA GLY A 135 -18.43 8.25 -1.34
C GLY A 135 -18.32 7.21 -0.22
N ILE A 136 -17.17 7.09 0.45
CA ILE A 136 -17.01 6.28 1.65
C ILE A 136 -17.46 7.10 2.86
N PRO A 137 -18.41 6.61 3.67
CA PRO A 137 -18.83 7.32 4.88
C PRO A 137 -17.70 7.43 5.91
N GLN A 138 -17.71 8.51 6.71
CA GLN A 138 -16.86 8.60 7.90
C GLN A 138 -17.11 7.41 8.82
N GLU A 139 -16.09 7.01 9.58
CA GLU A 139 -16.16 5.89 10.53
C GLU A 139 -16.47 4.54 9.86
N SER A 140 -16.28 4.41 8.53
CA SER A 140 -16.38 3.11 7.87
C SER A 140 -15.35 2.14 8.45
N TYR A 141 -15.76 0.89 8.62
CA TYR A 141 -14.89 -0.15 9.16
C TYR A 141 -14.12 -0.85 8.06
N VAL A 142 -12.82 -1.04 8.31
CA VAL A 142 -11.94 -1.87 7.47
C VAL A 142 -11.18 -2.86 8.36
N TYR A 143 -10.72 -3.96 7.77
CA TYR A 143 -9.96 -4.96 8.50
C TYR A 143 -8.48 -4.63 8.49
N PHE A 144 -7.89 -4.53 9.67
CA PHE A 144 -6.47 -4.28 9.87
C PHE A 144 -5.71 -5.56 10.20
N VAL A 145 -4.52 -5.70 9.66
CA VAL A 145 -3.53 -6.70 10.05
C VAL A 145 -2.13 -6.15 9.77
N HIS A 146 -1.55 -5.46 10.77
CA HIS A 146 -0.23 -4.84 10.59
C HIS A 146 0.49 -4.63 11.92
N SER A 147 1.81 -4.72 11.88
CA SER A 147 2.72 -4.40 13.00
C SER A 147 3.47 -3.08 12.80
N TYR A 148 3.40 -2.52 11.59
CA TYR A 148 4.09 -1.30 11.19
C TYR A 148 3.11 -0.26 10.70
N TYR A 149 3.41 1.01 10.91
CA TYR A 149 2.57 2.13 10.51
C TYR A 149 3.38 3.21 9.79
N LEU A 150 2.69 4.02 9.02
CA LEU A 150 3.28 5.12 8.26
C LEU A 150 3.50 6.35 9.14
N LYS A 151 4.72 6.89 9.13
CA LYS A 151 5.05 8.24 9.57
C LYS A 151 5.39 9.08 8.33
N ALA A 152 4.39 9.80 7.83
CA ALA A 152 4.58 10.68 6.67
C ALA A 152 5.20 12.02 7.08
N GLU A 153 6.10 12.53 6.24
CA GLU A 153 6.71 13.86 6.38
C GLU A 153 5.85 14.95 5.73
N GLU A 154 5.03 14.57 4.74
CA GLU A 154 4.13 15.47 4.01
C GLU A 154 2.67 15.24 4.42
N ASP A 155 1.80 16.23 4.18
CA ASP A 155 0.36 16.09 4.42
C ASP A 155 -0.34 15.31 3.30
N ILE A 156 0.11 14.08 3.13
CA ILE A 156 -0.43 13.11 2.17
C ILE A 156 -1.44 12.14 2.78
N VAL A 157 -1.61 12.19 4.10
CA VAL A 157 -2.49 11.27 4.82
C VAL A 157 -3.96 11.63 4.58
N LYS A 158 -4.74 10.71 4.02
CA LYS A 158 -6.16 10.90 3.68
C LYS A 158 -7.11 10.26 4.69
N ALA A 159 -6.66 9.24 5.39
CA ALA A 159 -7.43 8.58 6.44
C ALA A 159 -6.53 8.13 7.58
N ARG A 160 -7.10 8.02 8.77
CA ARG A 160 -6.43 7.52 9.98
C ARG A 160 -7.34 6.58 10.74
N THR A 161 -6.73 5.72 11.54
CA THR A 161 -7.45 4.95 12.56
C THR A 161 -6.81 5.15 13.93
N TRP A 162 -7.59 4.92 14.95
CA TRP A 162 -7.13 4.94 16.33
C TRP A 162 -6.90 3.50 16.80
N TYR A 163 -5.74 3.23 17.37
CA TYR A 163 -5.45 1.98 18.00
C TYR A 163 -5.06 2.23 19.45
N ARG A 164 -6.04 2.04 20.37
CA ARG A 164 -5.92 2.31 21.81
C ARG A 164 -5.21 3.63 22.13
N ASP A 165 -5.92 4.72 22.02
CA ASP A 165 -5.50 6.09 22.37
C ASP A 165 -4.31 6.69 21.59
N ARG A 166 -3.86 6.03 20.52
CA ARG A 166 -2.86 6.58 19.60
C ARG A 166 -3.37 6.62 18.17
N LYS A 167 -3.06 7.72 17.49
CA LYS A 167 -3.18 7.82 16.03
C LYS A 167 -2.13 6.90 15.40
N SER A 168 -2.44 5.63 15.20
CA SER A 168 -1.45 4.61 14.90
C SER A 168 -1.39 4.17 13.46
N THR A 169 -2.41 4.43 12.67
CA THR A 169 -2.40 4.00 11.27
C THR A 169 -2.82 5.14 10.38
N ARG A 170 -2.03 5.38 9.36
CA ARG A 170 -2.31 6.34 8.33
C ARG A 170 -2.53 5.58 7.03
N LEU A 171 -3.70 5.76 6.47
CA LEU A 171 -4.03 5.29 5.13
C LEU A 171 -3.84 6.45 4.17
N ASN A 172 -3.11 6.21 3.11
CA ASN A 172 -2.87 7.21 2.09
C ASN A 172 -3.58 6.83 0.80
N SER A 173 -4.17 7.81 0.13
CA SER A 173 -4.52 7.69 -1.26
C SER A 173 -3.45 8.42 -2.07
N SER A 174 -2.64 7.70 -2.81
CA SER A 174 -1.80 8.30 -3.84
C SER A 174 -2.67 8.97 -4.93
N HIS A 175 -2.12 9.98 -5.54
CA HIS A 175 -2.73 10.83 -6.57
C HIS A 175 -3.38 10.09 -7.73
#